data_380b74cefeb8939fbbf64e3525c748c1
#
_entry.id   380b74cefeb8939fbbf64e3525c748c1
#
_cell.length_a   1.000
_cell.length_b   1.000
_cell.length_c   1.000
_cell.angle_alpha   90.00
_cell.angle_beta   90.00
_cell.angle_gamma   90.00
#
_symmetry.space_group_name_H-M   'P 1'
#
loop_
_entity.id
_entity.type
_entity.pdbx_description
1 polymer ?
#
loop_
_entity_poly.entity_id
_entity_poly.type
_entity_poly.pdbx_seq_one_letter_code
_entity_poly.pdbx_strand_id
1 'polypeptide(L)'
;MTSPTHPTTAHYFWEGLTDLGIDYVFGNLGTDHVSLIEELARWDREGRPHPQMVLCPHENVAMHMAAGYAAVTGKGQAVMVHVDAGTANAAMGMHNMCRARLPVMLMAGKAPFTLRGELPGSRDNYVHFVQDPFDMASLVRPYVKWDYNLPSGVVVQEALRRGHAVMQSDPPGPVYLTLPREVLAETWSPEQAKPFSGERYGAVAAGGVDDARVTAMAQQLLHAQHPVVITSYLGRKAEAVNALQALAELCGIRVFEFSPSYLCISRQSPCFAGFDPAAVVEADVGLLLDVDVPWLPKFVQENPRTHWTQVDVDAIKKDFPMWGFATDTRMQADCATVLQQVLAKVTALADEAFHQRVAARMAQMRSAQQARMQAVQAAASKPGSVGAISPAYLCAALGQALDAHDVVINEAIRNSPAVLNQIPRTEALSLIGGAGGGLGYSAGMALGVKLAQPDRRVVH
;
A
#
# COMPACT_ATOMS: atom_id res chain seq x y z
N MET A 1 -45.36 -6.01 -11.59
CA MET A 1 -44.40 -7.06 -11.20
C MET A 1 -44.56 -7.28 -9.71
N THR A 2 -44.86 -8.49 -9.28
CA THR A 2 -44.90 -8.83 -7.84
C THR A 2 -43.48 -8.71 -7.28
N SER A 3 -43.33 -7.99 -6.17
CA SER A 3 -42.04 -7.96 -5.45
C SER A 3 -41.55 -9.40 -5.21
N PRO A 4 -40.25 -9.71 -5.40
CA PRO A 4 -39.74 -11.04 -5.12
C PRO A 4 -39.99 -11.42 -3.67
N THR A 5 -40.37 -12.66 -3.43
CA THR A 5 -40.69 -13.18 -2.08
C THR A 5 -39.46 -13.25 -1.17
N HIS A 6 -38.27 -13.21 -1.76
CA HIS A 6 -36.97 -13.29 -1.06
C HIS A 6 -36.02 -12.20 -1.58
N PRO A 7 -35.05 -11.76 -0.74
CA PRO A 7 -33.99 -10.83 -1.16
C PRO A 7 -33.16 -11.38 -2.32
N THR A 8 -32.63 -10.48 -3.13
CA THR A 8 -31.74 -10.82 -4.25
C THR A 8 -30.29 -11.03 -3.80
N THR A 9 -29.45 -11.62 -4.63
CA THR A 9 -27.99 -11.65 -4.42
C THR A 9 -27.43 -10.25 -4.21
N ALA A 10 -27.95 -9.24 -4.92
CA ALA A 10 -27.53 -7.85 -4.75
C ALA A 10 -27.76 -7.32 -3.32
N HIS A 11 -28.84 -7.76 -2.66
CA HIS A 11 -29.09 -7.46 -1.25
C HIS A 11 -27.98 -8.02 -0.34
N TYR A 12 -27.71 -9.32 -0.45
CA TYR A 12 -26.68 -9.99 0.35
C TYR A 12 -25.27 -9.50 0.01
N PHE A 13 -25.05 -9.01 -1.19
CA PHE A 13 -23.80 -8.36 -1.59
C PHE A 13 -23.55 -7.07 -0.79
N TRP A 14 -24.52 -6.15 -0.74
CA TRP A 14 -24.39 -4.91 0.03
C TRP A 14 -24.30 -5.18 1.54
N GLU A 15 -25.08 -6.13 2.04
CA GLU A 15 -24.99 -6.57 3.43
C GLU A 15 -23.58 -7.10 3.76
N GLY A 16 -23.02 -7.96 2.90
CA GLY A 16 -21.68 -8.49 3.08
C GLY A 16 -20.57 -7.43 3.07
N LEU A 17 -20.64 -6.42 2.19
CA LEU A 17 -19.68 -5.30 2.20
C LEU A 17 -19.80 -4.45 3.46
N THR A 18 -21.03 -4.22 3.92
CA THR A 18 -21.31 -3.48 5.17
C THR A 18 -20.74 -4.22 6.38
N ASP A 19 -20.98 -5.51 6.49
CA ASP A 19 -20.48 -6.36 7.59
C ASP A 19 -18.95 -6.48 7.61
N LEU A 20 -18.29 -6.33 6.44
CA LEU A 20 -16.84 -6.32 6.33
C LEU A 20 -16.22 -4.95 6.66
N GLY A 21 -17.03 -3.95 6.96
CA GLY A 21 -16.56 -2.60 7.29
C GLY A 21 -15.94 -1.87 6.11
N ILE A 22 -16.40 -2.15 4.88
CA ILE A 22 -16.06 -1.36 3.70
C ILE A 22 -16.77 -0.01 3.81
N ASP A 23 -16.02 1.07 3.84
CA ASP A 23 -16.56 2.43 3.97
C ASP A 23 -17.02 2.99 2.62
N TYR A 24 -16.28 2.66 1.55
CA TYR A 24 -16.49 3.22 0.21
C TYR A 24 -16.45 2.15 -0.88
N VAL A 25 -17.29 2.33 -1.89
CA VAL A 25 -17.18 1.65 -3.18
C VAL A 25 -16.89 2.72 -4.23
N PHE A 26 -15.71 2.70 -4.81
CA PHE A 26 -15.33 3.59 -5.91
C PHE A 26 -15.69 2.92 -7.22
N GLY A 27 -16.45 3.59 -8.08
CA GLY A 27 -16.95 2.86 -9.24
C GLY A 27 -17.25 3.66 -10.48
N ASN A 28 -17.24 2.93 -11.59
CA ASN A 28 -17.78 3.33 -12.86
C ASN A 28 -18.73 2.20 -13.31
N LEU A 29 -20.03 2.46 -13.19
CA LEU A 29 -21.06 1.43 -13.30
C LEU A 29 -21.59 1.30 -14.73
N GLY A 30 -22.00 0.09 -15.09
CA GLY A 30 -22.58 -0.22 -16.39
C GLY A 30 -23.87 -1.06 -16.29
N THR A 31 -24.34 -1.57 -17.42
CA THR A 31 -25.57 -2.37 -17.54
C THR A 31 -25.53 -3.70 -16.80
N ASP A 32 -24.37 -4.19 -16.46
CA ASP A 32 -24.10 -5.38 -15.66
C ASP A 32 -24.41 -5.19 -14.17
N HIS A 33 -24.50 -3.93 -13.69
CA HIS A 33 -24.70 -3.60 -12.28
C HIS A 33 -26.13 -3.22 -11.91
N VAL A 34 -27.12 -3.39 -12.82
CA VAL A 34 -28.51 -2.95 -12.59
C VAL A 34 -29.07 -3.45 -11.26
N SER A 35 -28.90 -4.75 -10.95
CA SER A 35 -29.40 -5.31 -9.68
C SER A 35 -28.77 -4.65 -8.46
N LEU A 36 -27.48 -4.31 -8.51
CA LEU A 36 -26.76 -3.62 -7.43
C LEU A 36 -27.22 -2.17 -7.28
N ILE A 37 -27.44 -1.45 -8.39
CA ILE A 37 -27.89 -0.06 -8.39
C ILE A 37 -29.30 0.05 -7.82
N GLU A 38 -30.23 -0.80 -8.26
CA GLU A 38 -31.61 -0.81 -7.79
C GLU A 38 -31.70 -1.16 -6.29
N GLU A 39 -30.92 -2.12 -5.87
CA GLU A 39 -30.88 -2.52 -4.44
C GLU A 39 -30.31 -1.40 -3.57
N LEU A 40 -29.21 -0.76 -4.00
CA LEU A 40 -28.61 0.37 -3.28
C LEU A 40 -29.61 1.54 -3.16
N ALA A 41 -30.29 1.88 -4.27
CA ALA A 41 -31.32 2.92 -4.27
C ALA A 41 -32.51 2.57 -3.35
N ARG A 42 -32.79 1.29 -3.16
CA ARG A 42 -33.78 0.82 -2.19
C ARG A 42 -33.29 1.04 -0.76
N TRP A 43 -32.05 0.66 -0.45
CA TRP A 43 -31.45 0.84 0.88
C TRP A 43 -31.36 2.31 1.27
N ASP A 44 -30.99 3.21 0.33
CA ASP A 44 -31.01 4.66 0.55
C ASP A 44 -32.39 5.15 1.00
N ARG A 45 -33.47 4.72 0.30
CA ARG A 45 -34.85 5.12 0.66
C ARG A 45 -35.28 4.55 2.02
N GLU A 46 -34.77 3.39 2.39
CA GLU A 46 -35.06 2.72 3.67
C GLU A 46 -34.18 3.24 4.82
N GLY A 47 -33.17 4.07 4.54
CA GLY A 47 -32.20 4.57 5.51
C GLY A 47 -31.30 3.47 6.09
N ARG A 48 -31.05 2.41 5.33
CA ARG A 48 -30.18 1.30 5.75
C ARG A 48 -28.71 1.71 5.59
N PRO A 49 -27.84 1.35 6.55
CA PRO A 49 -26.41 1.60 6.41
C PRO A 49 -25.81 0.76 5.27
N HIS A 50 -24.96 1.38 4.48
CA HIS A 50 -24.22 0.75 3.38
C HIS A 50 -22.94 1.52 3.07
N PRO A 51 -21.94 0.92 2.37
CA PRO A 51 -20.78 1.65 1.88
C PRO A 51 -21.19 2.83 0.99
N GLN A 52 -20.53 3.97 1.15
CA GLN A 52 -20.78 5.13 0.32
C GLN A 52 -20.29 4.88 -1.12
N MET A 53 -21.18 5.00 -2.11
CA MET A 53 -20.81 4.91 -3.52
C MET A 53 -20.19 6.22 -4.00
N VAL A 54 -18.96 6.17 -4.52
CA VAL A 54 -18.25 7.31 -5.12
C VAL A 54 -18.11 7.06 -6.61
N LEU A 55 -18.86 7.82 -7.41
CA LEU A 55 -18.79 7.72 -8.87
C LEU A 55 -17.47 8.32 -9.37
N CYS A 56 -16.69 7.52 -10.07
CA CYS A 56 -15.42 7.91 -10.66
C CYS A 56 -15.54 7.91 -12.19
N PRO A 57 -15.08 8.97 -12.88
CA PRO A 57 -15.20 9.06 -14.34
C PRO A 57 -14.30 8.10 -15.10
N HIS A 58 -13.29 7.52 -14.43
CA HIS A 58 -12.36 6.55 -15.02
C HIS A 58 -11.90 5.55 -13.96
N GLU A 59 -11.73 4.30 -14.35
CA GLU A 59 -11.39 3.18 -13.47
C GLU A 59 -10.04 3.36 -12.78
N ASN A 60 -9.06 3.98 -13.46
CA ASN A 60 -7.77 4.30 -12.86
C ASN A 60 -7.91 5.27 -11.66
N VAL A 61 -8.83 6.24 -11.74
CA VAL A 61 -9.12 7.15 -10.62
C VAL A 61 -9.74 6.36 -9.46
N ALA A 62 -10.73 5.51 -9.75
CA ALA A 62 -11.39 4.66 -8.73
C ALA A 62 -10.37 3.79 -7.99
N MET A 63 -9.48 3.10 -8.73
CA MET A 63 -8.43 2.27 -8.19
C MET A 63 -7.52 3.05 -7.24
N HIS A 64 -7.05 4.23 -7.66
CA HIS A 64 -6.12 5.01 -6.86
C HIS A 64 -6.78 5.78 -5.71
N MET A 65 -8.08 6.07 -5.79
CA MET A 65 -8.85 6.56 -4.62
C MET A 65 -8.92 5.47 -3.54
N ALA A 66 -9.27 4.23 -3.91
CA ALA A 66 -9.25 3.09 -2.98
C ALA A 66 -7.84 2.87 -2.39
N ALA A 67 -6.81 2.98 -3.22
CA ALA A 67 -5.41 2.88 -2.79
C ALA A 67 -5.00 3.96 -1.80
N GLY A 68 -5.34 5.22 -2.07
CA GLY A 68 -5.02 6.34 -1.18
C GLY A 68 -5.69 6.21 0.19
N TYR A 69 -6.95 5.78 0.20
CA TYR A 69 -7.65 5.47 1.44
C TYR A 69 -6.94 4.35 2.23
N ALA A 70 -6.65 3.23 1.55
CA ALA A 70 -5.99 2.09 2.17
C ALA A 70 -4.57 2.40 2.65
N ALA A 71 -3.83 3.25 1.93
CA ALA A 71 -2.44 3.63 2.27
C ALA A 71 -2.31 4.33 3.62
N VAL A 72 -3.32 5.09 4.04
CA VAL A 72 -3.27 5.86 5.31
C VAL A 72 -4.12 5.27 6.42
N THR A 73 -5.03 4.34 6.11
CA THR A 73 -5.91 3.69 7.10
C THR A 73 -5.54 2.23 7.36
N GLY A 74 -4.83 1.58 6.44
CA GLY A 74 -4.64 0.13 6.43
C GLY A 74 -5.91 -0.67 6.08
N LYS A 75 -7.05 0.01 5.84
CA LYS A 75 -8.34 -0.63 5.54
C LYS A 75 -8.55 -0.74 4.04
N GLY A 76 -8.69 -1.95 3.54
CA GLY A 76 -9.04 -2.19 2.13
C GLY A 76 -10.41 -1.65 1.77
N GLN A 77 -10.52 -1.12 0.56
CA GLN A 77 -11.76 -0.62 0.00
C GLN A 77 -12.15 -1.38 -1.27
N ALA A 78 -13.38 -1.19 -1.70
CA ALA A 78 -13.92 -1.83 -2.88
C ALA A 78 -13.90 -0.89 -4.10
N VAL A 79 -13.63 -1.48 -5.27
CA VAL A 79 -13.73 -0.81 -6.58
C VAL A 79 -14.64 -1.63 -7.48
N MET A 80 -15.55 -0.98 -8.17
CA MET A 80 -16.50 -1.64 -9.08
C MET A 80 -16.40 -1.05 -10.48
N VAL A 81 -16.18 -1.93 -11.48
CA VAL A 81 -15.95 -1.52 -12.86
C VAL A 81 -16.81 -2.33 -13.85
N HIS A 82 -17.05 -1.76 -15.01
CA HIS A 82 -17.88 -2.37 -16.04
C HIS A 82 -17.11 -3.41 -16.86
N VAL A 83 -17.46 -4.66 -16.72
CA VAL A 83 -16.99 -5.84 -17.44
C VAL A 83 -15.48 -5.82 -17.79
N ASP A 84 -15.11 -6.33 -18.95
CA ASP A 84 -13.73 -6.47 -19.44
C ASP A 84 -13.05 -5.13 -19.73
N ALA A 85 -13.77 -4.18 -20.34
CA ALA A 85 -13.22 -2.86 -20.65
C ALA A 85 -12.82 -2.11 -19.39
N GLY A 86 -13.69 -2.11 -18.36
CA GLY A 86 -13.37 -1.52 -17.06
C GLY A 86 -12.25 -2.27 -16.34
N THR A 87 -12.23 -3.61 -16.42
CA THR A 87 -11.13 -4.42 -15.88
C THR A 87 -9.80 -4.09 -16.56
N ALA A 88 -9.79 -3.96 -17.89
CA ALA A 88 -8.58 -3.59 -18.64
C ALA A 88 -8.07 -2.19 -18.25
N ASN A 89 -8.97 -1.20 -18.11
CA ASN A 89 -8.61 0.14 -17.63
C ASN A 89 -8.08 0.15 -16.18
N ALA A 90 -8.55 -0.78 -15.33
CA ALA A 90 -8.09 -0.93 -13.96
C ALA A 90 -6.75 -1.69 -13.83
N ALA A 91 -6.28 -2.38 -14.87
CA ALA A 91 -5.13 -3.29 -14.80
C ALA A 91 -3.83 -2.60 -14.34
N MET A 92 -3.56 -1.38 -14.79
CA MET A 92 -2.40 -0.60 -14.32
C MET A 92 -2.53 -0.25 -12.83
N GLY A 93 -3.72 0.10 -12.38
CA GLY A 93 -4.01 0.28 -10.95
C GLY A 93 -3.73 -0.99 -10.16
N MET A 94 -4.19 -2.17 -10.64
CA MET A 94 -3.92 -3.46 -9.99
C MET A 94 -2.42 -3.75 -9.88
N HIS A 95 -1.63 -3.46 -10.93
CA HIS A 95 -0.17 -3.53 -10.86
C HIS A 95 0.38 -2.66 -9.73
N ASN A 96 -0.03 -1.39 -9.64
CA ASN A 96 0.42 -0.48 -8.60
C ASN A 96 0.03 -0.98 -7.19
N MET A 97 -1.22 -1.45 -7.00
CA MET A 97 -1.68 -1.98 -5.71
C MET A 97 -0.89 -3.23 -5.29
N CYS A 98 -0.60 -4.13 -6.24
CA CYS A 98 0.21 -5.32 -6.00
C CYS A 98 1.61 -4.94 -5.49
N ARG A 99 2.29 -4.03 -6.19
CA ARG A 99 3.65 -3.59 -5.83
C ARG A 99 3.69 -2.78 -4.53
N ALA A 100 2.65 -1.97 -4.27
CA ALA A 100 2.53 -1.20 -3.04
C ALA A 100 2.01 -2.01 -1.85
N ARG A 101 1.58 -3.26 -2.05
CA ARG A 101 0.95 -4.10 -1.04
C ARG A 101 -0.27 -3.42 -0.41
N LEU A 102 -1.11 -2.82 -1.26
CA LEU A 102 -2.33 -2.15 -0.83
C LEU A 102 -3.53 -3.06 -1.00
N PRO A 103 -4.33 -3.26 0.05
CA PRO A 103 -5.54 -4.07 -0.01
C PRO A 103 -6.62 -3.32 -0.79
N VAL A 104 -7.00 -3.86 -1.94
CA VAL A 104 -8.10 -3.34 -2.77
C VAL A 104 -8.88 -4.53 -3.34
N MET A 105 -10.21 -4.50 -3.22
CA MET A 105 -11.11 -5.47 -3.82
C MET A 105 -11.64 -4.91 -5.13
N LEU A 106 -11.04 -5.27 -6.25
CA LEU A 106 -11.58 -4.97 -7.56
C LEU A 106 -12.71 -5.94 -7.89
N MET A 107 -13.87 -5.41 -8.23
CA MET A 107 -15.03 -6.18 -8.67
C MET A 107 -15.46 -5.70 -10.05
N ALA A 108 -15.76 -6.62 -10.93
CA ALA A 108 -16.31 -6.31 -12.24
C ALA A 108 -17.60 -7.07 -12.46
N GLY A 109 -18.60 -6.43 -13.06
CA GLY A 109 -19.70 -7.17 -13.61
C GLY A 109 -19.21 -8.11 -14.71
N LYS A 110 -20.02 -9.10 -15.04
CA LYS A 110 -19.75 -10.02 -16.14
C LYS A 110 -20.95 -10.06 -17.08
N ALA A 111 -20.67 -10.16 -18.36
CA ALA A 111 -21.70 -10.31 -19.39
C ALA A 111 -22.64 -11.49 -19.03
N PRO A 112 -23.94 -11.35 -19.32
CA PRO A 112 -24.91 -12.40 -19.10
C PRO A 112 -24.55 -13.69 -19.82
N PHE A 113 -24.86 -14.86 -19.24
CA PHE A 113 -24.58 -16.16 -19.83
C PHE A 113 -25.82 -16.80 -20.50
N THR A 114 -27.02 -16.28 -20.28
CA THR A 114 -28.27 -16.71 -20.95
C THR A 114 -28.61 -15.82 -22.14
N LEU A 115 -29.32 -16.35 -23.13
CA LEU A 115 -29.44 -15.75 -24.46
C LEU A 115 -30.84 -15.25 -24.82
N ARG A 116 -31.91 -15.88 -24.28
CA ARG A 116 -33.29 -15.71 -24.76
C ARG A 116 -34.27 -15.32 -23.68
N GLY A 117 -33.79 -14.87 -22.52
CA GLY A 117 -34.64 -14.57 -21.37
C GLY A 117 -34.89 -15.79 -20.47
N GLU A 118 -34.01 -16.80 -20.50
CA GLU A 118 -34.11 -18.00 -19.69
C GLU A 118 -34.04 -17.69 -18.19
N LEU A 119 -33.25 -16.67 -17.84
CA LEU A 119 -33.11 -16.18 -16.46
C LEU A 119 -33.27 -14.64 -16.42
N PRO A 120 -33.68 -14.07 -15.28
CA PRO A 120 -33.60 -12.65 -15.05
C PRO A 120 -32.18 -12.16 -15.26
N GLY A 121 -31.97 -11.06 -15.99
CA GLY A 121 -30.64 -10.56 -16.31
C GLY A 121 -30.03 -11.11 -17.59
N SER A 122 -30.75 -11.97 -18.35
CA SER A 122 -30.33 -12.48 -19.67
C SER A 122 -29.88 -11.39 -20.63
N ARG A 123 -29.14 -11.75 -21.68
CA ARG A 123 -28.65 -10.81 -22.72
C ARG A 123 -29.80 -10.05 -23.36
N ASP A 124 -29.75 -8.73 -23.29
CA ASP A 124 -30.76 -7.81 -23.83
C ASP A 124 -30.15 -6.63 -24.63
N ASN A 125 -28.82 -6.64 -24.81
CA ASN A 125 -28.08 -5.62 -25.54
C ASN A 125 -26.95 -6.27 -26.35
N TYR A 126 -26.62 -5.71 -27.55
CA TYR A 126 -25.54 -6.22 -28.37
C TYR A 126 -24.18 -6.22 -27.64
N VAL A 127 -23.96 -5.26 -26.77
CA VAL A 127 -22.72 -5.13 -25.99
C VAL A 127 -22.44 -6.36 -25.13
N HIS A 128 -23.46 -7.06 -24.67
CA HIS A 128 -23.35 -8.28 -23.88
C HIS A 128 -22.75 -9.47 -24.68
N PHE A 129 -22.65 -9.36 -26.01
CA PHE A 129 -22.03 -10.36 -26.87
C PHE A 129 -20.59 -10.02 -27.23
N VAL A 130 -20.20 -8.74 -27.15
CA VAL A 130 -18.87 -8.27 -27.55
C VAL A 130 -17.94 -7.99 -26.36
N GLN A 131 -18.51 -7.80 -25.16
CA GLN A 131 -17.76 -7.58 -23.90
C GLN A 131 -17.81 -8.87 -23.04
N ASP A 132 -17.41 -9.98 -23.59
CA ASP A 132 -17.44 -11.28 -22.92
C ASP A 132 -16.20 -12.11 -23.30
N PRO A 133 -15.01 -11.78 -22.76
CA PRO A 133 -13.80 -12.53 -23.05
C PRO A 133 -13.85 -13.91 -22.39
N PHE A 134 -13.14 -14.88 -22.96
CA PHE A 134 -13.09 -16.25 -22.44
C PHE A 134 -12.61 -16.34 -20.99
N ASP A 135 -11.65 -15.50 -20.60
CA ASP A 135 -11.12 -15.41 -19.23
C ASP A 135 -10.83 -13.95 -18.86
N MET A 136 -11.81 -13.30 -18.24
CA MET A 136 -11.70 -11.90 -17.85
C MET A 136 -10.65 -11.68 -16.76
N ALA A 137 -10.46 -12.63 -15.85
CA ALA A 137 -9.48 -12.53 -14.78
C ALA A 137 -8.04 -12.52 -15.31
N SER A 138 -7.79 -13.09 -16.50
CA SER A 138 -6.46 -13.09 -17.12
C SER A 138 -5.88 -11.69 -17.35
N LEU A 139 -6.73 -10.66 -17.46
CA LEU A 139 -6.32 -9.25 -17.59
C LEU A 139 -5.57 -8.73 -16.35
N VAL A 140 -5.88 -9.27 -15.17
CA VAL A 140 -5.34 -8.79 -13.89
C VAL A 140 -4.69 -9.88 -13.03
N ARG A 141 -4.85 -11.16 -13.39
CA ARG A 141 -4.35 -12.31 -12.62
C ARG A 141 -2.87 -12.22 -12.23
N PRO A 142 -1.95 -11.66 -13.03
CA PRO A 142 -0.55 -11.51 -12.61
C PRO A 142 -0.34 -10.58 -11.40
N TYR A 143 -1.35 -9.79 -11.03
CA TYR A 143 -1.26 -8.75 -10.00
C TYR A 143 -2.14 -8.99 -8.77
N VAL A 144 -2.92 -10.08 -8.75
CA VAL A 144 -3.86 -10.34 -7.65
C VAL A 144 -3.40 -11.49 -6.75
N LYS A 145 -3.76 -11.40 -5.48
CA LYS A 145 -3.57 -12.50 -4.51
C LYS A 145 -4.59 -13.62 -4.70
N TRP A 146 -5.75 -13.28 -5.26
CA TRP A 146 -6.86 -14.21 -5.47
C TRP A 146 -7.82 -13.63 -6.50
N ASP A 147 -8.34 -14.47 -7.38
CA ASP A 147 -9.44 -14.15 -8.27
C ASP A 147 -10.56 -15.18 -8.17
N TYR A 148 -11.80 -14.73 -8.36
CA TYR A 148 -12.96 -15.62 -8.30
C TYR A 148 -14.08 -15.13 -9.20
N ASN A 149 -14.70 -16.05 -9.92
CA ASN A 149 -15.94 -15.79 -10.65
C ASN A 149 -17.09 -16.31 -9.80
N LEU A 150 -18.02 -15.45 -9.38
CA LEU A 150 -19.13 -15.82 -8.52
C LEU A 150 -20.07 -16.78 -9.27
N PRO A 151 -20.17 -18.06 -8.87
CA PRO A 151 -20.95 -19.06 -9.62
C PRO A 151 -22.44 -19.02 -9.29
N SER A 152 -22.81 -18.52 -8.09
CA SER A 152 -24.18 -18.39 -7.59
C SER A 152 -24.21 -17.40 -6.44
N GLY A 153 -25.30 -16.68 -6.33
CA GLY A 153 -25.50 -15.69 -5.26
C GLY A 153 -25.61 -16.29 -3.87
N VAL A 154 -25.92 -17.57 -3.75
CA VAL A 154 -26.00 -18.26 -2.44
C VAL A 154 -24.70 -18.18 -1.65
N VAL A 155 -23.56 -18.01 -2.32
CA VAL A 155 -22.21 -17.92 -1.71
C VAL A 155 -21.61 -16.51 -1.80
N VAL A 156 -22.39 -15.48 -2.11
CA VAL A 156 -21.84 -14.12 -2.33
C VAL A 156 -21.14 -13.58 -1.08
N GLN A 157 -21.74 -13.74 0.09
CA GLN A 157 -21.14 -13.26 1.35
C GLN A 157 -19.87 -14.05 1.70
N GLU A 158 -19.84 -15.36 1.40
CA GLU A 158 -18.65 -16.20 1.56
C GLU A 158 -17.50 -15.73 0.65
N ALA A 159 -17.81 -15.44 -0.62
CA ALA A 159 -16.83 -14.96 -1.59
C ALA A 159 -16.26 -13.59 -1.19
N LEU A 160 -17.10 -12.65 -0.76
CA LEU A 160 -16.70 -11.32 -0.29
C LEU A 160 -15.78 -11.43 0.93
N ARG A 161 -16.15 -12.24 1.92
CA ARG A 161 -15.35 -12.46 3.12
C ARG A 161 -14.03 -13.14 2.82
N ARG A 162 -14.03 -14.14 1.93
CA ARG A 162 -12.78 -14.79 1.50
C ARG A 162 -11.86 -13.80 0.81
N GLY A 163 -12.38 -13.02 -0.13
CA GLY A 163 -11.63 -11.96 -0.81
C GLY A 163 -11.08 -10.93 0.19
N HIS A 164 -11.91 -10.45 1.10
CA HIS A 164 -11.49 -9.50 2.15
C HIS A 164 -10.39 -10.05 3.05
N ALA A 165 -10.55 -11.27 3.57
CA ALA A 165 -9.52 -11.91 4.40
C ALA A 165 -8.18 -12.06 3.65
N VAL A 166 -8.22 -12.45 2.36
CA VAL A 166 -7.00 -12.59 1.54
C VAL A 166 -6.35 -11.24 1.27
N MET A 167 -7.13 -10.19 0.92
CA MET A 167 -6.55 -8.88 0.59
C MET A 167 -5.91 -8.20 1.80
N GLN A 168 -6.48 -8.38 2.99
CA GLN A 168 -6.01 -7.75 4.23
C GLN A 168 -4.88 -8.53 4.91
N SER A 169 -4.73 -9.85 4.64
CA SER A 169 -3.66 -10.66 5.25
C SER A 169 -2.28 -10.28 4.73
N ASP A 170 -1.30 -10.29 5.61
CA ASP A 170 0.09 -9.96 5.29
C ASP A 170 0.75 -10.99 4.33
N PRO A 171 1.52 -10.53 3.33
CA PRO A 171 1.55 -9.16 2.82
C PRO A 171 0.20 -8.78 2.20
N PRO A 172 -0.37 -7.60 2.50
CA PRO A 172 -1.64 -7.17 1.91
C PRO A 172 -1.53 -7.02 0.39
N GLY A 173 -2.66 -7.00 -0.29
CA GLY A 173 -2.64 -6.81 -1.74
C GLY A 173 -4.00 -7.02 -2.38
N PRO A 174 -4.14 -6.68 -3.67
CA PRO A 174 -5.42 -6.67 -4.34
C PRO A 174 -5.98 -8.07 -4.60
N VAL A 175 -7.30 -8.13 -4.69
CA VAL A 175 -8.07 -9.31 -5.11
C VAL A 175 -9.06 -8.92 -6.21
N TYR A 176 -9.54 -9.90 -6.98
CA TYR A 176 -10.47 -9.69 -8.08
C TYR A 176 -11.68 -10.61 -8.00
N LEU A 177 -12.89 -10.05 -8.18
CA LEU A 177 -14.15 -10.79 -8.15
C LEU A 177 -15.00 -10.42 -9.37
N THR A 178 -15.49 -11.40 -10.12
CA THR A 178 -16.44 -11.16 -11.21
C THR A 178 -17.85 -11.59 -10.81
N LEU A 179 -18.83 -10.76 -11.20
CA LEU A 179 -20.21 -10.82 -10.78
C LEU A 179 -21.13 -10.97 -12.01
N PRO A 180 -21.52 -12.20 -12.41
CA PRO A 180 -22.43 -12.38 -13.53
C PRO A 180 -23.80 -11.73 -13.26
N ARG A 181 -24.37 -11.11 -14.29
CA ARG A 181 -25.61 -10.30 -14.19
C ARG A 181 -26.79 -11.14 -13.68
N GLU A 182 -26.97 -12.37 -14.20
CA GLU A 182 -28.03 -13.27 -13.74
C GLU A 182 -27.85 -13.67 -12.28
N VAL A 183 -26.60 -13.95 -11.87
CA VAL A 183 -26.27 -14.31 -10.49
C VAL A 183 -26.65 -13.18 -9.52
N LEU A 184 -26.45 -11.90 -9.90
CA LEU A 184 -26.86 -10.75 -9.10
C LEU A 184 -28.38 -10.64 -8.94
N ALA A 185 -29.15 -11.17 -9.89
CA ALA A 185 -30.61 -11.15 -9.90
C ALA A 185 -31.25 -12.40 -9.22
N GLU A 186 -30.47 -13.44 -8.89
CA GLU A 186 -30.97 -14.61 -8.16
C GLU A 186 -31.56 -14.19 -6.81
N THR A 187 -32.59 -14.92 -6.35
CA THR A 187 -33.26 -14.69 -5.06
C THR A 187 -33.01 -15.84 -4.10
N TRP A 188 -32.75 -15.54 -2.83
CA TRP A 188 -32.40 -16.51 -1.81
C TRP A 188 -33.16 -16.26 -0.51
N SER A 189 -33.64 -17.32 0.12
CA SER A 189 -34.18 -17.18 1.47
C SER A 189 -33.04 -16.92 2.49
N PRO A 190 -33.33 -16.29 3.62
CA PRO A 190 -32.33 -16.07 4.68
C PRO A 190 -31.69 -17.37 5.21
N GLU A 191 -32.40 -18.49 5.14
CA GLU A 191 -31.87 -19.78 5.54
C GLU A 191 -30.84 -20.35 4.54
N GLN A 192 -30.96 -19.99 3.27
CA GLN A 192 -30.05 -20.39 2.19
C GLN A 192 -28.80 -19.50 2.14
N ALA A 193 -29.01 -18.19 2.16
CA ALA A 193 -27.93 -17.19 2.13
C ALA A 193 -27.47 -16.84 3.54
N LYS A 194 -27.01 -17.83 4.31
CA LYS A 194 -26.62 -17.65 5.72
C LYS A 194 -25.55 -16.58 5.88
N PRO A 195 -25.81 -15.53 6.67
CA PRO A 195 -24.80 -14.55 7.01
C PRO A 195 -23.75 -15.17 7.94
N PHE A 196 -22.52 -14.72 7.82
CA PHE A 196 -21.44 -15.10 8.72
C PHE A 196 -20.93 -13.87 9.46
N SER A 197 -20.49 -14.03 10.69
CA SER A 197 -19.78 -12.96 11.39
C SER A 197 -18.41 -12.74 10.78
N GLY A 198 -18.12 -11.52 10.30
CA GLY A 198 -16.80 -11.13 9.76
C GLY A 198 -15.68 -11.33 10.79
N GLU A 199 -15.96 -11.21 12.07
CA GLU A 199 -14.99 -11.39 13.17
C GLU A 199 -14.38 -12.79 13.25
N ARG A 200 -15.09 -13.81 12.76
CA ARG A 200 -14.63 -15.22 12.85
C ARG A 200 -13.61 -15.59 11.78
N TYR A 201 -13.38 -14.75 10.76
CA TYR A 201 -12.55 -15.01 9.59
C TYR A 201 -11.62 -13.84 9.28
N GLY A 202 -11.05 -13.27 10.34
CA GLY A 202 -10.17 -12.11 10.24
C GLY A 202 -8.94 -12.34 9.36
N ALA A 203 -8.28 -11.25 9.01
CA ALA A 203 -7.01 -11.27 8.31
C ALA A 203 -5.90 -11.86 9.18
N VAL A 204 -4.90 -12.45 8.53
CA VAL A 204 -3.69 -12.95 9.20
C VAL A 204 -2.61 -11.88 9.12
N ALA A 205 -2.19 -11.37 10.29
CA ALA A 205 -1.10 -10.41 10.40
C ALA A 205 0.23 -11.14 10.63
N ALA A 206 1.32 -10.59 10.06
CA ALA A 206 2.67 -11.02 10.37
C ALA A 206 3.02 -10.64 11.82
N GLY A 207 3.68 -11.54 12.53
CA GLY A 207 4.14 -11.32 13.90
C GLY A 207 5.60 -10.87 13.99
N GLY A 208 6.15 -10.87 15.22
CA GLY A 208 7.58 -10.71 15.48
C GLY A 208 8.35 -12.01 15.23
N VAL A 209 9.58 -12.08 15.75
CA VAL A 209 10.46 -13.25 15.64
C VAL A 209 10.81 -13.80 17.03
N ASP A 210 11.36 -15.00 17.07
CA ASP A 210 11.78 -15.64 18.31
C ASP A 210 12.95 -14.89 18.98
N ASP A 211 13.11 -15.10 20.30
CA ASP A 211 14.12 -14.42 21.11
C ASP A 211 15.56 -14.70 20.67
N ALA A 212 15.84 -15.85 20.08
CA ALA A 212 17.17 -16.18 19.58
C ALA A 212 17.56 -15.29 18.41
N ARG A 213 16.66 -15.06 17.46
CA ARG A 213 16.85 -14.13 16.34
C ARG A 213 16.96 -12.68 16.79
N VAL A 214 16.09 -12.27 17.73
CA VAL A 214 16.17 -10.93 18.34
C VAL A 214 17.51 -10.71 19.01
N THR A 215 17.98 -11.69 19.78
CA THR A 215 19.27 -11.63 20.50
C THR A 215 20.43 -11.55 19.52
N ALA A 216 20.41 -12.33 18.43
CA ALA A 216 21.46 -12.30 17.42
C ALA A 216 21.53 -10.91 16.74
N MET A 217 20.38 -10.33 16.33
CA MET A 217 20.33 -8.97 15.77
C MET A 217 20.86 -7.92 16.76
N ALA A 218 20.43 -8.00 18.02
CA ALA A 218 20.90 -7.07 19.05
C ALA A 218 22.42 -7.17 19.26
N GLN A 219 22.99 -8.37 19.35
CA GLN A 219 24.42 -8.58 19.47
C GLN A 219 25.21 -8.04 18.28
N GLN A 220 24.71 -8.23 17.05
CA GLN A 220 25.33 -7.65 15.85
C GLN A 220 25.37 -6.11 15.95
N LEU A 221 24.27 -5.46 16.31
CA LEU A 221 24.21 -4.00 16.48
C LEU A 221 25.11 -3.50 17.61
N LEU A 222 25.18 -4.22 18.72
CA LEU A 222 26.05 -3.85 19.85
C LEU A 222 27.54 -3.86 19.48
N HIS A 223 27.98 -4.72 18.55
CA HIS A 223 29.36 -4.82 18.10
C HIS A 223 29.67 -4.04 16.82
N ALA A 224 28.65 -3.59 16.10
CA ALA A 224 28.80 -2.90 14.82
C ALA A 224 29.64 -1.62 14.90
N GLN A 225 30.50 -1.43 13.90
CA GLN A 225 31.27 -0.20 13.73
C GLN A 225 30.57 0.75 12.72
N HIS A 226 30.00 0.21 11.65
CA HIS A 226 29.34 0.95 10.57
C HIS A 226 27.96 0.39 10.25
N PRO A 227 27.01 0.39 11.22
CA PRO A 227 25.69 -0.16 10.98
C PRO A 227 24.89 0.70 10.01
N VAL A 228 24.14 0.07 9.11
CA VAL A 228 23.26 0.71 8.14
C VAL A 228 21.88 0.06 8.11
N VAL A 229 20.86 0.85 7.81
CA VAL A 229 19.52 0.40 7.44
C VAL A 229 19.22 0.90 6.04
N ILE A 230 18.62 0.05 5.20
CA ILE A 230 18.02 0.45 3.93
C ILE A 230 16.54 0.07 3.97
N THR A 231 15.67 1.02 3.66
CA THR A 231 14.22 0.85 3.70
C THR A 231 13.54 1.62 2.58
N SER A 232 12.31 1.27 2.27
CA SER A 232 11.49 1.93 1.24
C SER A 232 10.04 2.11 1.68
N TYR A 233 9.41 1.08 2.22
CA TYR A 233 7.99 1.09 2.57
C TYR A 233 7.67 0.72 4.03
N LEU A 234 8.65 0.71 4.91
CA LEU A 234 8.48 0.48 6.34
C LEU A 234 7.46 1.47 6.95
N GLY A 235 7.47 2.72 6.47
CA GLY A 235 6.58 3.78 6.92
C GLY A 235 5.08 3.58 6.60
N ARG A 236 4.69 2.47 5.96
CA ARG A 236 3.28 2.05 5.84
C ARG A 236 2.61 1.84 7.22
N LYS A 237 3.42 1.62 8.25
CA LYS A 237 2.99 1.55 9.67
C LYS A 237 3.67 2.65 10.46
N ALA A 238 2.88 3.55 11.06
CA ALA A 238 3.41 4.69 11.82
C ALA A 238 4.31 4.27 13.00
N GLU A 239 3.93 3.19 13.68
CA GLU A 239 4.70 2.62 14.80
C GLU A 239 6.07 2.11 14.39
N ALA A 240 6.22 1.64 13.14
CA ALA A 240 7.52 1.20 12.62
C ALA A 240 8.49 2.36 12.43
N VAL A 241 7.99 3.54 12.01
CA VAL A 241 8.79 4.77 11.89
C VAL A 241 9.38 5.18 13.23
N ASN A 242 8.56 5.18 14.27
CA ASN A 242 8.99 5.53 15.64
C ASN A 242 10.00 4.50 16.18
N ALA A 243 9.74 3.22 15.98
CA ALA A 243 10.63 2.14 16.43
C ALA A 243 11.98 2.17 15.70
N LEU A 244 11.98 2.41 14.38
CA LEU A 244 13.21 2.57 13.60
C LEU A 244 14.01 3.77 14.07
N GLN A 245 13.37 4.92 14.25
CA GLN A 245 14.07 6.12 14.73
C GLN A 245 14.70 5.88 16.09
N ALA A 246 13.97 5.32 17.05
CA ALA A 246 14.48 5.04 18.39
C ALA A 246 15.67 4.06 18.35
N LEU A 247 15.58 2.97 17.57
CA LEU A 247 16.67 2.02 17.43
C LEU A 247 17.89 2.65 16.73
N ALA A 248 17.66 3.43 15.68
CA ALA A 248 18.72 4.10 14.94
C ALA A 248 19.48 5.11 15.81
N GLU A 249 18.78 5.88 16.62
CA GLU A 249 19.38 6.84 17.55
C GLU A 249 20.12 6.15 18.72
N LEU A 250 19.55 5.05 19.27
CA LEU A 250 20.20 4.25 20.30
C LEU A 250 21.50 3.61 19.82
N CYS A 251 21.52 3.13 18.57
CA CYS A 251 22.66 2.37 18.02
C CYS A 251 23.58 3.20 17.12
N GLY A 252 23.25 4.46 16.80
CA GLY A 252 23.98 5.27 15.83
C GLY A 252 23.96 4.66 14.42
N ILE A 253 22.80 4.28 13.92
CA ILE A 253 22.63 3.63 12.61
C ILE A 253 22.36 4.67 11.53
N ARG A 254 23.04 4.60 10.39
CA ARG A 254 22.73 5.37 9.19
C ARG A 254 21.54 4.76 8.47
N VAL A 255 20.46 5.50 8.32
CA VAL A 255 19.23 5.04 7.64
C VAL A 255 19.12 5.68 6.27
N PHE A 256 19.10 4.85 5.24
CA PHE A 256 18.90 5.24 3.85
C PHE A 256 17.48 4.84 3.40
N GLU A 257 16.77 5.78 2.76
CA GLU A 257 15.51 5.48 2.11
C GLU A 257 15.73 5.39 0.59
N PHE A 258 15.80 4.19 0.06
CA PHE A 258 15.99 4.02 -1.38
C PHE A 258 14.64 3.89 -2.08
N SER A 259 14.34 4.83 -3.00
CA SER A 259 13.03 4.93 -3.69
C SER A 259 11.85 4.84 -2.72
N PRO A 260 11.74 5.74 -1.73
CA PRO A 260 10.76 5.59 -0.65
C PRO A 260 9.33 5.68 -1.15
N SER A 261 8.52 4.68 -0.79
CA SER A 261 7.06 4.70 -0.95
C SER A 261 6.37 5.38 0.24
N TYR A 262 7.07 5.50 1.37
CA TYR A 262 6.61 6.21 2.57
C TYR A 262 7.78 6.89 3.26
N LEU A 263 7.47 7.84 4.14
CA LEU A 263 8.44 8.33 5.12
C LEU A 263 8.77 7.20 6.10
N CYS A 264 10.01 6.74 6.14
CA CYS A 264 10.44 5.67 7.03
C CYS A 264 11.21 6.18 8.27
N ILE A 265 11.76 7.38 8.19
CA ILE A 265 12.41 8.08 9.32
C ILE A 265 12.23 9.58 9.16
N SER A 266 12.10 10.31 10.28
CA SER A 266 12.02 11.78 10.26
C SER A 266 13.23 12.41 9.56
N ARG A 267 12.98 13.39 8.68
CA ARG A 267 14.06 14.16 8.01
C ARG A 267 14.90 15.00 8.98
N GLN A 268 14.41 15.21 10.20
CA GLN A 268 15.14 15.91 11.26
C GLN A 268 16.03 14.98 12.08
N SER A 269 15.85 13.65 12.01
CA SER A 269 16.72 12.71 12.71
C SER A 269 18.15 12.78 12.18
N PRO A 270 19.18 12.85 13.02
CA PRO A 270 20.58 12.77 12.60
C PRO A 270 20.92 11.42 11.93
N CYS A 271 20.10 10.41 12.18
CA CYS A 271 20.24 9.07 11.60
C CYS A 271 19.77 8.99 10.14
N PHE A 272 18.97 9.94 9.65
CA PHE A 272 18.61 9.99 8.24
C PHE A 272 19.84 10.29 7.39
N ALA A 273 20.29 9.31 6.60
CA ALA A 273 21.52 9.39 5.81
C ALA A 273 21.28 9.77 4.34
N GLY A 274 20.03 9.91 3.91
CA GLY A 274 19.67 10.32 2.55
C GLY A 274 19.02 9.20 1.73
N PHE A 275 19.06 9.37 0.40
CA PHE A 275 18.37 8.50 -0.56
C PHE A 275 19.34 7.68 -1.42
N ASP A 276 20.65 7.88 -1.27
CA ASP A 276 21.68 7.15 -1.99
C ASP A 276 22.44 6.23 -1.03
N PRO A 277 22.28 4.89 -1.16
CA PRO A 277 22.92 3.93 -0.28
C PRO A 277 24.39 3.61 -0.67
N ALA A 278 25.09 4.47 -1.39
CA ALA A 278 26.49 4.23 -1.80
C ALA A 278 27.41 3.88 -0.61
N ALA A 279 27.10 4.37 0.59
CA ALA A 279 27.85 4.08 1.81
C ALA A 279 27.74 2.63 2.31
N VAL A 280 26.97 1.75 1.66
CA VAL A 280 26.92 0.31 2.02
C VAL A 280 28.26 -0.40 1.85
N VAL A 281 29.15 0.14 1.02
CA VAL A 281 30.51 -0.40 0.85
C VAL A 281 31.33 -0.39 2.14
N GLU A 282 31.00 0.51 3.08
CA GLU A 282 31.67 0.64 4.39
C GLU A 282 30.94 -0.13 5.50
N ALA A 283 29.76 -0.67 5.24
CA ALA A 283 28.96 -1.31 6.27
C ALA A 283 29.58 -2.62 6.73
N ASP A 284 29.52 -2.87 8.04
CA ASP A 284 29.82 -4.17 8.64
C ASP A 284 28.55 -4.93 9.05
N VAL A 285 27.50 -4.21 9.42
CA VAL A 285 26.17 -4.74 9.72
C VAL A 285 25.13 -3.97 8.93
N GLY A 286 24.29 -4.67 8.18
CA GLY A 286 23.24 -4.10 7.36
C GLY A 286 21.86 -4.70 7.66
N LEU A 287 20.86 -3.85 7.77
CA LEU A 287 19.46 -4.26 7.89
C LEU A 287 18.68 -3.81 6.65
N LEU A 288 18.02 -4.76 5.98
CA LEU A 288 17.07 -4.52 4.92
C LEU A 288 15.65 -4.62 5.51
N LEU A 289 14.99 -3.47 5.67
CA LEU A 289 13.71 -3.39 6.36
C LEU A 289 12.61 -2.90 5.42
N ASP A 290 11.65 -3.76 5.10
CA ASP A 290 10.54 -3.44 4.18
C ASP A 290 11.07 -2.68 2.94
N VAL A 291 11.89 -3.36 2.12
CA VAL A 291 12.49 -2.80 0.92
C VAL A 291 12.48 -3.80 -0.24
N ASP A 292 12.03 -3.34 -1.42
CA ASP A 292 11.99 -4.18 -2.61
C ASP A 292 13.35 -4.23 -3.32
N VAL A 293 13.94 -3.09 -3.56
CA VAL A 293 15.25 -2.95 -4.20
C VAL A 293 16.12 -2.07 -3.32
N PRO A 294 17.07 -2.64 -2.57
CA PRO A 294 17.85 -1.85 -1.61
C PRO A 294 18.91 -0.96 -2.26
N TRP A 295 19.43 -1.32 -3.43
CA TRP A 295 20.35 -0.53 -4.26
C TRP A 295 20.34 -1.05 -5.70
N LEU A 296 20.99 -0.34 -6.59
CA LEU A 296 21.20 -0.80 -7.97
C LEU A 296 22.60 -1.43 -8.09
N PRO A 297 22.74 -2.77 -8.25
CA PRO A 297 24.03 -3.46 -8.26
C PRO A 297 24.99 -3.00 -9.35
N LYS A 298 24.47 -2.37 -10.42
CA LYS A 298 25.30 -1.74 -11.47
C LYS A 298 26.13 -0.59 -10.95
N PHE A 299 25.64 0.14 -9.94
CA PHE A 299 26.24 1.40 -9.47
C PHE A 299 26.79 1.28 -8.03
N VAL A 300 26.28 0.36 -7.26
CA VAL A 300 26.67 0.17 -5.85
C VAL A 300 27.16 -1.25 -5.68
N GLN A 301 28.41 -1.38 -5.21
CA GLN A 301 28.97 -2.66 -4.78
C GLN A 301 28.93 -2.74 -3.26
N GLU A 302 28.29 -3.77 -2.76
CA GLU A 302 28.27 -4.04 -1.33
C GLU A 302 29.63 -4.58 -0.85
N ASN A 303 29.96 -4.36 0.43
CA ASN A 303 31.08 -5.01 1.05
C ASN A 303 30.73 -6.49 1.30
N PRO A 304 31.47 -7.45 0.73
CA PRO A 304 31.16 -8.87 0.88
C PRO A 304 31.31 -9.40 2.32
N ARG A 305 31.86 -8.58 3.24
CA ARG A 305 31.98 -8.92 4.67
C ARG A 305 30.84 -8.35 5.52
N THR A 306 29.96 -7.57 4.94
CA THR A 306 28.77 -7.04 5.65
C THR A 306 27.83 -8.20 5.99
N HIS A 307 27.44 -8.29 7.26
CA HIS A 307 26.37 -9.20 7.65
C HIS A 307 25.02 -8.55 7.40
N TRP A 308 24.27 -9.08 6.44
CA TRP A 308 22.97 -8.57 6.04
C TRP A 308 21.82 -9.35 6.69
N THR A 309 20.93 -8.65 7.38
CA THR A 309 19.67 -9.19 7.90
C THR A 309 18.48 -8.53 7.21
N GLN A 310 17.65 -9.32 6.56
CA GLN A 310 16.39 -8.88 5.99
C GLN A 310 15.21 -9.18 6.92
N VAL A 311 14.41 -8.15 7.23
CA VAL A 311 13.11 -8.28 7.87
C VAL A 311 12.08 -7.62 6.97
N ASP A 312 11.09 -8.36 6.54
CA ASP A 312 10.14 -7.88 5.55
C ASP A 312 8.83 -8.68 5.65
N VAL A 313 7.71 -8.01 5.47
CA VAL A 313 6.40 -8.69 5.39
C VAL A 313 6.32 -9.63 4.18
N ASP A 314 7.14 -9.37 3.15
CA ASP A 314 7.26 -10.15 1.91
C ASP A 314 8.75 -10.46 1.62
N ALA A 315 9.41 -11.17 2.53
CA ALA A 315 10.85 -11.40 2.47
C ALA A 315 11.30 -12.21 1.24
N ILE A 316 10.43 -13.04 0.67
CA ILE A 316 10.76 -13.90 -0.48
C ILE A 316 10.66 -13.15 -1.80
N LYS A 317 9.84 -12.07 -1.85
CA LYS A 317 9.57 -11.31 -3.09
C LYS A 317 9.09 -12.23 -4.23
N LYS A 318 8.13 -13.11 -3.92
CA LYS A 318 7.66 -14.18 -4.83
C LYS A 318 7.16 -13.67 -6.18
N ASP A 319 6.71 -12.41 -6.24
CA ASP A 319 6.18 -11.78 -7.45
C ASP A 319 7.27 -11.01 -8.25
N PHE A 320 8.53 -11.11 -7.83
CA PHE A 320 9.69 -10.60 -8.55
C PHE A 320 10.42 -11.77 -9.22
N PRO A 321 10.42 -11.86 -10.57
CA PRO A 321 11.09 -12.96 -11.27
C PRO A 321 12.59 -13.06 -10.95
N MET A 322 13.22 -11.93 -10.63
CA MET A 322 14.61 -11.88 -10.26
C MET A 322 14.80 -10.93 -9.05
N TRP A 323 15.40 -11.48 -7.99
CA TRP A 323 15.76 -10.74 -6.78
C TRP A 323 17.04 -11.36 -6.22
N GLY A 324 18.17 -10.63 -6.33
CA GLY A 324 19.52 -11.17 -6.12
C GLY A 324 20.34 -10.31 -5.15
N PHE A 325 19.79 -9.93 -4.00
CA PHE A 325 20.52 -9.21 -2.96
C PHE A 325 20.95 -10.18 -1.86
N ALA A 326 22.25 -10.22 -1.58
CA ALA A 326 22.80 -11.13 -0.57
C ALA A 326 22.26 -10.79 0.81
N THR A 327 21.84 -11.81 1.54
CA THR A 327 21.37 -11.70 2.92
C THR A 327 21.76 -12.95 3.70
N ASP A 328 22.40 -12.79 4.86
CA ASP A 328 22.80 -13.88 5.73
C ASP A 328 21.61 -14.44 6.52
N THR A 329 20.68 -13.54 6.87
CA THR A 329 19.46 -13.91 7.60
C THR A 329 18.25 -13.28 6.93
N ARG A 330 17.19 -14.06 6.71
CA ARG A 330 15.91 -13.62 6.17
C ARG A 330 14.79 -13.95 7.13
N MET A 331 13.94 -12.96 7.39
CA MET A 331 12.79 -13.11 8.28
C MET A 331 11.54 -12.50 7.62
N GLN A 332 10.53 -13.31 7.41
CA GLN A 332 9.20 -12.82 7.04
C GLN A 332 8.46 -12.50 8.33
N ALA A 333 8.38 -11.21 8.64
CA ALA A 333 7.86 -10.72 9.91
C ALA A 333 7.38 -9.26 9.79
N ASP A 334 6.68 -8.80 10.81
CA ASP A 334 6.28 -7.41 10.96
C ASP A 334 7.46 -6.55 11.46
N CYS A 335 7.93 -5.62 10.63
CA CYS A 335 9.07 -4.77 10.96
C CYS A 335 8.85 -3.94 12.23
N ALA A 336 7.63 -3.44 12.49
CA ALA A 336 7.36 -2.66 13.70
C ALA A 336 7.59 -3.50 14.96
N THR A 337 7.04 -4.71 14.98
CA THR A 337 7.19 -5.65 16.09
C THR A 337 8.65 -6.07 16.29
N VAL A 338 9.35 -6.43 15.21
CA VAL A 338 10.76 -6.84 15.30
C VAL A 338 11.65 -5.70 15.78
N LEU A 339 11.45 -4.47 15.29
CA LEU A 339 12.21 -3.31 15.73
C LEU A 339 12.00 -3.01 17.22
N GLN A 340 10.78 -3.13 17.72
CA GLN A 340 10.49 -2.98 19.15
C GLN A 340 11.16 -4.07 19.99
N GLN A 341 11.13 -5.33 19.54
CA GLN A 341 11.81 -6.44 20.19
C GLN A 341 13.34 -6.21 20.26
N VAL A 342 13.94 -5.80 19.15
CA VAL A 342 15.39 -5.54 19.07
C VAL A 342 15.76 -4.31 19.90
N LEU A 343 14.97 -3.24 19.85
CA LEU A 343 15.17 -2.04 20.66
C LEU A 343 15.23 -2.39 22.16
N ALA A 344 14.24 -3.14 22.65
CA ALA A 344 14.21 -3.58 24.04
C ALA A 344 15.42 -4.44 24.41
N LYS A 345 15.83 -5.36 23.53
CA LYS A 345 16.98 -6.24 23.76
C LYS A 345 18.30 -5.46 23.78
N VAL A 346 18.52 -4.53 22.82
CA VAL A 346 19.71 -3.68 22.80
C VAL A 346 19.76 -2.80 24.05
N THR A 347 18.65 -2.19 24.44
CA THR A 347 18.57 -1.37 25.65
C THR A 347 18.99 -2.15 26.90
N ALA A 348 18.58 -3.42 26.99
CA ALA A 348 18.91 -4.27 28.13
C ALA A 348 20.38 -4.74 28.16
N LEU A 349 21.05 -4.81 27.00
CA LEU A 349 22.41 -5.36 26.86
C LEU A 349 23.49 -4.27 26.67
N ALA A 350 23.09 -3.03 26.37
CA ALA A 350 24.02 -1.92 26.13
C ALA A 350 24.88 -1.60 27.36
N ASP A 351 26.19 -1.49 27.15
CA ASP A 351 27.16 -1.11 28.15
C ASP A 351 27.76 0.28 27.88
N GLU A 352 28.57 0.77 28.81
CA GLU A 352 29.21 2.09 28.69
C GLU A 352 30.11 2.19 27.44
N ALA A 353 30.82 1.12 27.09
CA ALA A 353 31.72 1.09 25.93
C ALA A 353 30.88 1.21 24.62
N PHE A 354 29.71 0.58 24.59
CA PHE A 354 28.77 0.73 23.47
C PHE A 354 28.29 2.19 23.35
N HIS A 355 27.86 2.81 24.44
CA HIS A 355 27.39 4.21 24.43
C HIS A 355 28.47 5.18 23.98
N GLN A 356 29.74 4.98 24.38
CA GLN A 356 30.87 5.80 23.91
C GLN A 356 31.10 5.66 22.39
N ARG A 357 31.05 4.43 21.84
CA ARG A 357 31.14 4.21 20.38
C ARG A 357 30.00 4.88 19.64
N VAL A 358 28.76 4.75 20.13
CA VAL A 358 27.58 5.39 19.55
C VAL A 358 27.70 6.92 19.58
N ALA A 359 28.15 7.50 20.70
CA ALA A 359 28.32 8.95 20.81
C ALA A 359 29.27 9.50 19.73
N ALA A 360 30.38 8.81 19.44
CA ALA A 360 31.32 9.20 18.40
C ALA A 360 30.68 9.12 17.00
N ARG A 361 29.94 8.03 16.67
CA ARG A 361 29.21 7.89 15.41
C ARG A 361 28.14 8.99 15.25
N MET A 362 27.36 9.24 16.29
CA MET A 362 26.31 10.26 16.28
C MET A 362 26.87 11.68 16.06
N ALA A 363 28.07 11.99 16.56
CA ALA A 363 28.73 13.26 16.27
C ALA A 363 29.04 13.41 14.78
N GLN A 364 29.57 12.35 14.15
CA GLN A 364 29.85 12.33 12.70
C GLN A 364 28.56 12.45 11.89
N MET A 365 27.50 11.74 12.28
CA MET A 365 26.21 11.77 11.59
C MET A 365 25.55 13.15 11.66
N ARG A 366 25.62 13.83 12.81
CA ARG A 366 25.16 15.22 12.94
C ARG A 366 25.91 16.16 12.01
N SER A 367 27.24 16.03 11.92
CA SER A 367 28.03 16.84 10.99
C SER A 367 27.67 16.58 9.53
N ALA A 368 27.49 15.32 9.15
CA ALA A 368 27.06 14.93 7.79
C ALA A 368 25.64 15.44 7.48
N GLN A 369 24.72 15.37 8.42
CA GLN A 369 23.38 15.95 8.31
C GLN A 369 23.42 17.44 8.07
N GLN A 370 24.22 18.17 8.85
CA GLN A 370 24.37 19.62 8.70
C GLN A 370 24.91 19.99 7.31
N ALA A 371 25.94 19.28 6.82
CA ALA A 371 26.49 19.49 5.49
C ALA A 371 25.44 19.22 4.38
N ARG A 372 24.65 18.16 4.53
CA ARG A 372 23.56 17.85 3.60
C ARG A 372 22.49 18.95 3.61
N MET A 373 22.07 19.43 4.79
CA MET A 373 21.09 20.52 4.88
C MET A 373 21.60 21.81 4.22
N GLN A 374 22.87 22.15 4.38
CA GLN A 374 23.49 23.30 3.69
C GLN A 374 23.46 23.13 2.18
N ALA A 375 23.78 21.93 1.66
CA ALA A 375 23.72 21.64 0.22
C ALA A 375 22.28 21.75 -0.34
N VAL A 376 21.29 21.23 0.39
CA VAL A 376 19.87 21.34 0.06
C VAL A 376 19.43 22.82 0.01
N GLN A 377 19.80 23.61 1.00
CA GLN A 377 19.50 25.04 1.04
C GLN A 377 20.20 25.82 -0.09
N ALA A 378 21.45 25.50 -0.40
CA ALA A 378 22.17 26.11 -1.52
C ALA A 378 21.52 25.79 -2.88
N ALA A 379 20.98 24.58 -3.06
CA ALA A 379 20.22 24.22 -4.26
C ALA A 379 18.91 25.03 -4.36
N ALA A 380 18.21 25.22 -3.25
CA ALA A 380 16.97 25.99 -3.17
C ALA A 380 17.14 27.50 -3.44
N SER A 381 18.33 28.06 -3.26
CA SER A 381 18.60 29.48 -3.48
C SER A 381 18.65 29.90 -4.96
N LYS A 382 18.63 28.94 -5.89
CA LYS A 382 18.74 29.17 -7.33
C LYS A 382 17.36 29.11 -8.01
N PRO A 383 16.74 30.25 -8.37
CA PRO A 383 15.36 30.26 -8.88
C PRO A 383 15.22 29.66 -10.29
N GLY A 384 16.32 29.51 -11.03
CA GLY A 384 16.29 29.12 -12.44
C GLY A 384 16.36 30.35 -13.37
N SER A 385 15.85 30.22 -14.59
CA SER A 385 15.77 31.27 -15.59
C SER A 385 14.35 31.60 -16.00
N VAL A 386 14.14 32.67 -16.75
CA VAL A 386 12.80 32.99 -17.27
C VAL A 386 12.29 31.85 -18.14
N GLY A 387 11.12 31.34 -17.83
CA GLY A 387 10.50 30.20 -18.52
C GLY A 387 10.97 28.82 -18.04
N ALA A 388 11.97 28.74 -17.12
CA ALA A 388 12.48 27.48 -16.60
C ALA A 388 12.79 27.58 -15.09
N ILE A 389 11.76 27.38 -14.25
CA ILE A 389 11.92 27.41 -12.79
C ILE A 389 12.75 26.19 -12.34
N SER A 390 13.69 26.41 -11.42
CA SER A 390 14.44 25.33 -10.79
C SER A 390 13.51 24.43 -9.96
N PRO A 391 13.52 23.12 -10.14
CA PRO A 391 12.72 22.20 -9.32
C PRO A 391 13.01 22.33 -7.82
N ALA A 392 14.27 22.52 -7.44
CA ALA A 392 14.66 22.68 -6.04
C ALA A 392 14.07 23.98 -5.45
N TYR A 393 14.11 25.08 -6.18
CA TYR A 393 13.51 26.34 -5.74
C TYR A 393 11.99 26.24 -5.60
N LEU A 394 11.29 25.67 -6.59
CA LEU A 394 9.85 25.46 -6.55
C LEU A 394 9.43 24.58 -5.36
N CYS A 395 10.11 23.43 -5.20
CA CYS A 395 9.80 22.52 -4.09
C CYS A 395 10.11 23.14 -2.72
N ALA A 396 11.16 23.96 -2.61
CA ALA A 396 11.46 24.68 -1.36
C ALA A 396 10.36 25.69 -1.01
N ALA A 397 9.89 26.47 -2.00
CA ALA A 397 8.77 27.39 -1.79
C ALA A 397 7.49 26.64 -1.38
N LEU A 398 7.22 25.49 -2.00
CA LEU A 398 6.10 24.62 -1.62
C LEU A 398 6.28 24.10 -0.18
N GLY A 399 7.48 23.63 0.15
CA GLY A 399 7.80 23.12 1.50
C GLY A 399 7.60 24.15 2.61
N GLN A 400 7.83 25.46 2.32
CA GLN A 400 7.56 26.55 3.25
C GLN A 400 6.06 26.82 3.46
N ALA A 401 5.22 26.45 2.50
CA ALA A 401 3.76 26.63 2.58
C ALA A 401 3.04 25.43 3.25
N LEU A 402 3.77 24.36 3.53
CA LEU A 402 3.24 23.11 4.08
C LEU A 402 3.62 22.95 5.56
N ASP A 403 2.65 22.46 6.34
CA ASP A 403 2.87 22.07 7.72
C ASP A 403 3.38 20.61 7.82
N ALA A 404 3.93 20.23 8.97
CA ALA A 404 4.39 18.85 9.21
C ALA A 404 3.27 17.81 9.03
N HIS A 405 2.03 18.21 9.36
CA HIS A 405 0.84 17.38 9.29
C HIS A 405 0.29 17.16 7.86
N ASP A 406 0.67 18.00 6.89
CA ASP A 406 0.23 17.87 5.49
C ASP A 406 0.78 16.59 4.84
N VAL A 407 0.06 16.04 3.86
CA VAL A 407 0.48 14.84 3.12
C VAL A 407 0.96 15.22 1.72
N VAL A 408 2.12 14.73 1.34
CA VAL A 408 2.70 14.89 0.00
C VAL A 408 2.64 13.56 -0.74
N ILE A 409 1.97 13.55 -1.89
CA ILE A 409 1.96 12.39 -2.81
C ILE A 409 2.99 12.66 -3.91
N ASN A 410 4.06 11.89 -3.94
CA ASN A 410 5.18 12.13 -4.86
C ASN A 410 5.10 11.27 -6.12
N GLU A 411 4.75 11.87 -7.23
CA GLU A 411 4.83 11.28 -8.58
C GLU A 411 5.79 12.05 -9.51
N ALA A 412 6.71 12.81 -8.95
CA ALA A 412 7.52 13.75 -9.71
C ALA A 412 8.65 13.11 -10.56
N ILE A 413 8.83 11.81 -10.55
CA ILE A 413 9.79 10.99 -11.30
C ILE A 413 11.20 11.63 -11.34
N ARG A 414 11.55 12.38 -12.41
CA ARG A 414 12.85 13.02 -12.55
C ARG A 414 13.11 14.09 -11.48
N ASN A 415 12.06 14.75 -11.01
CA ASN A 415 12.13 15.79 -10.00
C ASN A 415 11.89 15.22 -8.58
N SER A 416 11.69 13.91 -8.43
CA SER A 416 11.52 13.27 -7.12
C SER A 416 12.64 13.63 -6.13
N PRO A 417 13.93 13.71 -6.53
CA PRO A 417 14.98 14.18 -5.61
C PRO A 417 14.74 15.61 -5.09
N ALA A 418 14.18 16.50 -5.91
CA ALA A 418 13.83 17.85 -5.45
C ALA A 418 12.68 17.82 -4.42
N VAL A 419 11.62 17.05 -4.68
CA VAL A 419 10.51 16.86 -3.74
C VAL A 419 11.03 16.31 -2.41
N LEU A 420 11.77 15.20 -2.45
CA LEU A 420 12.25 14.51 -1.26
C LEU A 420 13.23 15.32 -0.41
N ASN A 421 14.06 16.16 -1.03
CA ASN A 421 15.03 16.98 -0.31
C ASN A 421 14.48 18.33 0.12
N GLN A 422 13.60 18.96 -0.66
CA GLN A 422 13.15 20.33 -0.41
C GLN A 422 11.81 20.42 0.32
N ILE A 423 11.07 19.30 0.41
CA ILE A 423 9.83 19.23 1.20
C ILE A 423 10.05 18.21 2.35
N PRO A 424 10.86 18.55 3.38
CA PRO A 424 11.20 17.60 4.42
C PRO A 424 9.96 17.22 5.23
N ARG A 425 9.71 15.93 5.37
CA ARG A 425 8.62 15.39 6.19
C ARG A 425 9.16 14.82 7.49
N THR A 426 8.36 14.92 8.54
CA THR A 426 8.77 14.50 9.90
C THR A 426 7.77 13.56 10.56
N GLU A 427 6.53 13.55 10.10
CA GLU A 427 5.47 12.72 10.64
C GLU A 427 5.23 11.50 9.75
N ALA A 428 4.94 10.36 10.34
CA ALA A 428 4.55 9.16 9.62
C ALA A 428 3.33 9.44 8.72
N LEU A 429 3.26 8.75 7.57
CA LEU A 429 2.20 8.91 6.57
C LEU A 429 2.05 10.34 6.01
N SER A 430 3.07 11.20 6.15
CA SER A 430 3.09 12.55 5.53
C SER A 430 3.78 12.59 4.17
N LEU A 431 4.41 11.49 3.74
CA LEU A 431 4.95 11.27 2.39
C LEU A 431 4.46 9.93 1.88
N ILE A 432 3.89 9.93 0.68
CA ILE A 432 3.49 8.72 -0.04
C ILE A 432 4.02 8.80 -1.48
N GLY A 433 4.71 7.75 -1.91
CA GLY A 433 5.23 7.59 -3.27
C GLY A 433 4.62 6.38 -3.96
N GLY A 434 4.92 6.21 -5.24
CA GLY A 434 4.50 5.04 -6.01
C GLY A 434 5.48 3.89 -5.88
N ALA A 435 4.97 2.68 -5.74
CA ALA A 435 5.78 1.47 -5.70
C ALA A 435 5.82 0.73 -7.05
N GLY A 436 4.79 0.88 -7.89
CA GLY A 436 4.62 0.07 -9.10
C GLY A 436 5.16 0.68 -10.39
N GLY A 437 5.38 1.98 -10.45
CA GLY A 437 5.85 2.67 -11.65
C GLY A 437 4.79 2.92 -12.73
N GLY A 438 3.53 2.54 -12.52
CA GLY A 438 2.40 2.94 -13.37
C GLY A 438 2.02 4.39 -13.07
N LEU A 439 2.21 5.30 -14.04
CA LEU A 439 2.01 6.73 -13.87
C LEU A 439 0.52 7.13 -13.95
N GLY A 440 0.20 8.34 -13.43
CA GLY A 440 -1.16 8.85 -13.34
C GLY A 440 -1.88 8.40 -12.07
N TYR A 441 -1.16 8.03 -11.02
CA TYR A 441 -1.74 7.55 -9.77
C TYR A 441 -2.00 8.65 -8.74
N SER A 442 -1.18 9.71 -8.73
CA SER A 442 -1.11 10.63 -7.58
C SER A 442 -2.41 11.40 -7.35
N ALA A 443 -3.09 11.84 -8.40
CA ALA A 443 -4.35 12.58 -8.27
C ALA A 443 -5.46 11.74 -7.62
N GLY A 444 -5.67 10.51 -8.12
CA GLY A 444 -6.63 9.59 -7.50
C GLY A 444 -6.26 9.25 -6.07
N MET A 445 -4.97 8.97 -5.82
CA MET A 445 -4.47 8.66 -4.48
C MET A 445 -4.67 9.84 -3.53
N ALA A 446 -4.42 11.07 -3.97
CA ALA A 446 -4.63 12.28 -3.15
C ALA A 446 -6.10 12.44 -2.73
N LEU A 447 -7.05 12.18 -3.64
CA LEU A 447 -8.48 12.20 -3.32
C LEU A 447 -8.84 11.13 -2.28
N GLY A 448 -8.31 9.91 -2.41
CA GLY A 448 -8.52 8.83 -1.45
C GLY A 448 -7.94 9.14 -0.07
N VAL A 449 -6.72 9.68 0.00
CA VAL A 449 -6.11 10.16 1.25
C VAL A 449 -6.96 11.26 1.88
N LYS A 450 -7.46 12.21 1.08
CA LYS A 450 -8.32 13.30 1.59
C LYS A 450 -9.64 12.80 2.15
N LEU A 451 -10.25 11.78 1.56
CA LEU A 451 -11.44 11.13 2.10
C LEU A 451 -11.16 10.46 3.46
N ALA A 452 -10.02 9.78 3.58
CA ALA A 452 -9.63 9.09 4.79
C ALA A 452 -9.19 10.04 5.92
N GLN A 453 -8.63 11.19 5.56
CA GLN A 453 -8.06 12.18 6.48
C GLN A 453 -8.53 13.59 6.12
N PRO A 454 -9.81 13.92 6.37
CA PRO A 454 -10.42 15.16 5.89
C PRO A 454 -9.79 16.43 6.48
N ASP A 455 -9.14 16.35 7.64
CA ASP A 455 -8.51 17.48 8.31
C ASP A 455 -7.10 17.79 7.81
N ARG A 456 -6.47 16.87 7.05
CA ARG A 456 -5.12 17.06 6.49
C ARG A 456 -5.20 17.71 5.10
N ARG A 457 -4.30 18.63 4.81
CA ARG A 457 -4.05 19.09 3.45
C ARG A 457 -3.27 18.00 2.70
N VAL A 458 -3.68 17.73 1.47
CA VAL A 458 -3.02 16.76 0.59
C VAL A 458 -2.54 17.48 -0.65
N VAL A 459 -1.29 17.29 -1.00
CA VAL A 459 -0.62 17.88 -2.18
C VAL A 459 -0.03 16.77 -3.02
N HIS A 460 -0.19 16.87 -4.36
CA HIS A 460 0.38 15.91 -5.28
C HIS A 460 1.04 16.59 -6.49
#